data_202567e154e7fe1ff25b6ad58a85be1b
#
_entry.id   202567e154e7fe1ff25b6ad58a85be1b
#
_cell.length_a   1.000
_cell.length_b   1.000
_cell.length_c   1.000
_cell.angle_alpha   90.00
_cell.angle_beta   90.00
_cell.angle_gamma   90.00
#
_symmetry.space_group_name_H-M   'P 1'
#
loop_
_entity.id
_entity.type
_entity.pdbx_description
1 polymer ?
#
loop_
_entity_poly.entity_id
_entity_poly.type
_entity_poly.pdbx_seq_one_letter_code
_entity_poly.pdbx_strand_id
1 'polypeptide(L)'
;MKSELFKQGREKGVLYLLKQLSPNGQFGNPESGVTDYYKVPSALQVSGRSQAANMLIDWIRKNGFEPNGDFGPRPKGDTPYYYLYFNSWVIIGAQRLGQFDLAQKGMQYLRQFWDSESGGFYSSITDISSTTKQDLWVTSGCGQAALYTGHLDIALGVGTWMKRLMELQPNYPQKL
;
A
#
# COMPACT_ATOMS: atom_id res chain seq x y z
N MET A 1 -23.11 -24.23 0.11
CA MET A 1 -23.98 -23.06 -0.19
C MET A 1 -23.27 -21.70 0.06
N LYS A 2 -22.85 -21.36 1.29
CA LYS A 2 -22.13 -20.09 1.54
C LYS A 2 -20.82 -19.96 0.77
N SER A 3 -20.00 -21.02 0.70
CA SER A 3 -18.72 -21.02 -0.03
C SER A 3 -18.88 -20.69 -1.51
N GLU A 4 -19.93 -21.22 -2.18
CA GLU A 4 -20.18 -20.96 -3.59
C GLU A 4 -20.59 -19.51 -3.85
N LEU A 5 -21.37 -18.91 -2.95
CA LEU A 5 -21.74 -17.50 -3.04
C LEU A 5 -20.51 -16.58 -2.97
N PHE A 6 -19.56 -16.88 -2.06
CA PHE A 6 -18.31 -16.11 -1.96
C PHE A 6 -17.42 -16.26 -3.19
N LYS A 7 -17.34 -17.47 -3.77
CA LYS A 7 -16.62 -17.68 -5.04
C LYS A 7 -17.22 -16.87 -6.18
N GLN A 8 -18.54 -16.88 -6.32
CA GLN A 8 -19.23 -16.10 -7.34
C GLN A 8 -19.02 -14.59 -7.14
N GLY A 9 -19.10 -14.10 -5.89
CA GLY A 9 -18.81 -12.70 -5.55
C GLY A 9 -17.39 -12.29 -5.93
N ARG A 10 -16.41 -13.13 -5.59
CA ARG A 10 -14.99 -12.93 -5.96
C ARG A 10 -14.83 -12.84 -7.48
N GLU A 11 -15.39 -13.81 -8.24
CA GLU A 11 -15.25 -13.82 -9.70
C GLU A 11 -15.89 -12.58 -10.34
N LYS A 12 -17.06 -12.15 -9.87
CA LYS A 12 -17.67 -10.90 -10.34
C LYS A 12 -16.78 -9.69 -10.10
N GLY A 13 -16.18 -9.58 -8.91
CA GLY A 13 -15.23 -8.52 -8.57
C GLY A 13 -13.99 -8.54 -9.47
N VAL A 14 -13.41 -9.72 -9.67
CA VAL A 14 -12.25 -9.91 -10.56
C VAL A 14 -12.57 -9.51 -12.00
N LEU A 15 -13.71 -9.94 -12.54
CA LEU A 15 -14.15 -9.58 -13.89
C LEU A 15 -14.35 -8.06 -14.02
N TYR A 16 -14.87 -7.42 -12.98
CA TYR A 16 -14.98 -5.96 -12.96
C TYR A 16 -13.61 -5.29 -13.03
N LEU A 17 -12.64 -5.72 -12.21
CA LEU A 17 -11.28 -5.17 -12.26
C LEU A 17 -10.62 -5.40 -13.63
N LEU A 18 -10.76 -6.59 -14.21
CA LEU A 18 -10.19 -6.88 -15.53
C LEU A 18 -10.78 -6.01 -16.64
N LYS A 19 -12.04 -5.60 -16.54
CA LYS A 19 -12.66 -4.66 -17.50
C LYS A 19 -12.08 -3.25 -17.44
N GLN A 20 -11.51 -2.87 -16.29
CA GLN A 20 -10.87 -1.55 -16.12
C GLN A 20 -9.39 -1.55 -16.57
N LEU A 21 -8.82 -2.73 -16.84
CA LEU A 21 -7.46 -2.89 -17.28
C LEU A 21 -7.38 -2.79 -18.81
N SER A 22 -6.65 -1.79 -19.29
CA SER A 22 -6.41 -1.60 -20.72
C SER A 22 -5.37 -2.59 -21.26
N PRO A 23 -5.33 -2.84 -22.58
CA PRO A 23 -4.35 -3.76 -23.18
C PRO A 23 -2.87 -3.39 -22.93
N ASN A 24 -2.58 -2.11 -22.65
CA ASN A 24 -1.24 -1.64 -22.31
C ASN A 24 -0.90 -1.72 -20.82
N GLY A 25 -1.83 -2.26 -20.00
CA GLY A 25 -1.65 -2.40 -18.55
C GLY A 25 -2.14 -1.22 -17.70
N GLN A 26 -2.60 -0.13 -18.32
CA GLN A 26 -3.19 1.00 -17.59
C GLN A 26 -4.51 0.59 -16.93
N PHE A 27 -4.73 1.03 -15.69
CA PHE A 27 -5.94 0.74 -14.94
C PHE A 27 -6.73 2.02 -14.63
N GLY A 28 -8.03 1.97 -14.83
CA GLY A 28 -8.96 3.03 -14.46
C GLY A 28 -8.76 4.34 -15.24
N ASN A 29 -9.08 5.46 -14.57
CA ASN A 29 -8.90 6.79 -15.14
C ASN A 29 -7.45 7.26 -14.94
N PRO A 30 -6.72 7.66 -16.01
CA PRO A 30 -5.37 8.19 -15.90
C PRO A 30 -5.22 9.37 -14.93
N GLU A 31 -6.24 10.23 -14.83
CA GLU A 31 -6.23 11.40 -13.97
C GLU A 31 -6.32 11.04 -12.47
N SER A 32 -6.91 9.90 -12.14
CA SER A 32 -6.97 9.38 -10.78
C SER A 32 -5.64 8.74 -10.32
N GLY A 33 -4.84 8.30 -11.28
CA GLY A 33 -3.51 7.75 -11.03
C GLY A 33 -3.48 6.65 -9.99
N VAL A 34 -2.53 6.75 -9.05
CA VAL A 34 -2.30 5.74 -8.01
C VAL A 34 -3.54 5.45 -7.16
N THR A 35 -4.46 6.39 -6.99
CA THR A 35 -5.67 6.21 -6.17
C THR A 35 -6.63 5.17 -6.73
N ASP A 36 -6.61 4.95 -8.05
CA ASP A 36 -7.43 3.91 -8.69
C ASP A 36 -6.80 2.52 -8.60
N TYR A 37 -5.47 2.43 -8.69
CA TYR A 37 -4.83 1.12 -8.89
C TYR A 37 -4.07 0.55 -7.68
N TYR A 38 -3.83 1.30 -6.61
CA TYR A 38 -2.88 0.92 -5.56
C TYR A 38 -3.11 -0.47 -4.91
N LYS A 39 -4.34 -0.95 -4.83
CA LYS A 39 -4.67 -2.29 -4.31
C LYS A 39 -4.83 -3.34 -5.41
N VAL A 40 -4.96 -2.93 -6.66
CA VAL A 40 -5.32 -3.81 -7.76
C VAL A 40 -4.29 -4.90 -8.03
N PRO A 41 -2.97 -4.64 -8.01
CA PRO A 41 -1.97 -5.69 -8.18
C PRO A 41 -2.13 -6.83 -7.17
N SER A 42 -2.32 -6.50 -5.89
CA SER A 42 -2.57 -7.49 -4.84
C SER A 42 -3.89 -8.25 -5.05
N ALA A 43 -4.97 -7.55 -5.39
CA ALA A 43 -6.29 -8.15 -5.60
C ALA A 43 -6.29 -9.15 -6.77
N LEU A 44 -5.67 -8.79 -7.88
CA LEU A 44 -5.53 -9.66 -9.04
C LEU A 44 -4.62 -10.86 -8.74
N GLN A 45 -3.51 -10.64 -8.02
CA GLN A 45 -2.58 -11.71 -7.66
C GLN A 45 -3.26 -12.77 -6.76
N VAL A 46 -3.95 -12.38 -5.68
CA VAL A 46 -4.63 -13.33 -4.78
C VAL A 46 -5.82 -14.05 -5.45
N SER A 47 -6.32 -13.48 -6.54
CA SER A 47 -7.40 -14.08 -7.34
C SER A 47 -6.89 -15.01 -8.44
N GLY A 48 -5.57 -15.25 -8.53
CA GLY A 48 -4.94 -16.08 -9.55
C GLY A 48 -4.81 -15.41 -10.92
N ARG A 49 -4.92 -14.09 -10.99
CA ARG A 49 -4.78 -13.30 -12.23
C ARG A 49 -3.41 -12.62 -12.32
N SER A 50 -2.34 -13.37 -12.02
CA SER A 50 -0.98 -12.82 -11.93
C SER A 50 -0.48 -12.19 -13.24
N GLN A 51 -0.91 -12.68 -14.40
CA GLN A 51 -0.56 -12.07 -15.68
C GLN A 51 -1.13 -10.65 -15.79
N ALA A 52 -2.40 -10.45 -15.48
CA ALA A 52 -3.04 -9.13 -15.48
C ALA A 52 -2.42 -8.20 -14.42
N ALA A 53 -2.10 -8.75 -13.24
CA ALA A 53 -1.41 -8.00 -12.20
C ALA A 53 -0.02 -7.53 -12.65
N ASN A 54 0.76 -8.38 -13.33
CA ASN A 54 2.07 -7.99 -13.88
C ASN A 54 1.95 -6.97 -15.01
N MET A 55 0.93 -7.06 -15.87
CA MET A 55 0.69 -6.02 -16.89
C MET A 55 0.49 -4.65 -16.25
N LEU A 56 -0.24 -4.56 -15.15
CA LEU A 56 -0.41 -3.31 -14.40
C LEU A 56 0.90 -2.87 -13.75
N ILE A 57 1.65 -3.77 -13.12
CA ILE A 57 2.97 -3.44 -12.52
C ILE A 57 3.95 -2.94 -13.60
N ASP A 58 3.97 -3.54 -14.78
CA ASP A 58 4.81 -3.07 -15.89
C ASP A 58 4.40 -1.67 -16.37
N TRP A 59 3.11 -1.38 -16.37
CA TRP A 59 2.62 -0.04 -16.65
C TRP A 59 3.04 0.96 -15.57
N ILE A 60 2.88 0.60 -14.29
CA ILE A 60 3.32 1.42 -13.15
C ILE A 60 4.82 1.71 -13.25
N ARG A 61 5.63 0.71 -13.55
CA ARG A 61 7.08 0.84 -13.72
C ARG A 61 7.45 1.91 -14.74
N LYS A 62 6.71 1.97 -15.85
CA LYS A 62 6.99 2.86 -16.98
C LYS A 62 6.41 4.27 -16.81
N ASN A 63 5.31 4.41 -16.10
CA ASN A 63 4.49 5.61 -16.11
C ASN A 63 4.26 6.24 -14.72
N GLY A 64 4.50 5.49 -13.66
CA GLY A 64 4.15 5.91 -12.30
C GLY A 64 5.22 5.64 -11.24
N PHE A 65 6.37 5.07 -11.60
CA PHE A 65 7.44 4.80 -10.65
C PHE A 65 8.57 5.83 -10.81
N GLU A 66 8.78 6.61 -9.76
CA GLU A 66 9.72 7.71 -9.76
C GLU A 66 11.15 7.26 -9.38
N PRO A 67 12.19 7.99 -9.82
CA PRO A 67 13.58 7.67 -9.47
C PRO A 67 13.87 7.63 -7.96
N ASN A 68 13.13 8.36 -7.14
CA ASN A 68 13.26 8.35 -5.68
C ASN A 68 12.55 7.17 -5.00
N GLY A 69 11.76 6.37 -5.74
CA GLY A 69 10.99 5.24 -5.22
C GLY A 69 9.53 5.54 -4.91
N ASP A 70 9.05 6.75 -5.21
CA ASP A 70 7.64 7.11 -5.08
C ASP A 70 6.79 6.47 -6.20
N PHE A 71 5.48 6.38 -5.96
CA PHE A 71 4.51 5.86 -6.92
C PHE A 71 3.46 6.93 -7.26
N GLY A 72 3.28 7.12 -8.56
CA GLY A 72 2.30 8.05 -9.14
C GLY A 72 1.69 7.49 -10.42
N PRO A 73 1.15 8.33 -11.29
CA PRO A 73 0.91 9.75 -11.05
C PRO A 73 -0.07 10.01 -9.90
N ARG A 74 -0.02 11.21 -9.34
CA ARG A 74 -0.94 11.65 -8.30
C ARG A 74 -2.05 12.51 -8.89
N PRO A 75 -3.29 12.43 -8.38
CA PRO A 75 -4.36 13.34 -8.79
C PRO A 75 -4.00 14.81 -8.52
N LYS A 76 -4.53 15.72 -9.32
CA LYS A 76 -4.39 17.15 -9.04
C LYS A 76 -5.06 17.48 -7.70
N GLY A 77 -4.34 18.20 -6.85
CA GLY A 77 -4.83 18.59 -5.52
C GLY A 77 -4.77 17.46 -4.48
N ASP A 78 -4.01 16.38 -4.74
CA ASP A 78 -3.76 15.35 -3.75
C ASP A 78 -3.15 15.97 -2.48
N THR A 79 -3.54 15.43 -1.35
CA THR A 79 -3.09 15.93 -0.05
C THR A 79 -1.77 15.24 0.36
N PRO A 80 -0.86 15.94 1.07
CA PRO A 80 0.31 15.29 1.64
C PRO A 80 -0.03 14.26 2.73
N TYR A 81 -1.26 14.30 3.28
CA TYR A 81 -1.74 13.34 4.27
C TYR A 81 -2.20 12.04 3.62
N TYR A 82 -1.96 10.93 4.30
CA TYR A 82 -2.26 9.56 3.83
C TYR A 82 -1.53 9.14 2.55
N TYR A 83 -0.62 9.98 2.08
CA TYR A 83 0.13 9.78 0.84
C TYR A 83 0.84 8.42 0.77
N LEU A 84 1.51 8.04 1.85
CA LEU A 84 2.29 6.80 1.93
C LEU A 84 1.44 5.53 1.94
N TYR A 85 0.15 5.63 2.29
CA TYR A 85 -0.76 4.49 2.30
C TYR A 85 -0.92 3.86 0.91
N PHE A 86 -1.01 4.68 -0.12
CA PHE A 86 -1.07 4.18 -1.50
C PHE A 86 0.22 3.46 -1.89
N ASN A 87 1.36 4.04 -1.57
CA ASN A 87 2.67 3.45 -1.84
C ASN A 87 2.81 2.08 -1.17
N SER A 88 2.41 1.96 0.10
CA SER A 88 2.53 0.71 0.85
C SER A 88 1.82 -0.47 0.15
N TRP A 89 0.64 -0.24 -0.40
CA TRP A 89 -0.10 -1.28 -1.11
C TRP A 89 0.49 -1.64 -2.47
N VAL A 90 1.05 -0.68 -3.21
CA VAL A 90 1.77 -0.96 -4.46
C VAL A 90 3.01 -1.80 -4.16
N ILE A 91 3.76 -1.46 -3.11
CA ILE A 91 4.94 -2.22 -2.64
C ILE A 91 4.55 -3.67 -2.31
N ILE A 92 3.47 -3.88 -1.54
CA ILE A 92 2.98 -5.22 -1.21
C ILE A 92 2.62 -5.99 -2.48
N GLY A 93 1.94 -5.35 -3.43
CA GLY A 93 1.60 -5.97 -4.72
C GLY A 93 2.84 -6.35 -5.52
N ALA A 94 3.80 -5.45 -5.64
CA ALA A 94 5.07 -5.68 -6.33
C ALA A 94 5.86 -6.84 -5.67
N GLN A 95 6.00 -6.84 -4.35
CA GLN A 95 6.68 -7.90 -3.61
C GLN A 95 6.04 -9.27 -3.85
N ARG A 96 4.71 -9.36 -3.79
CA ARG A 96 3.97 -10.62 -4.01
C ARG A 96 4.04 -11.13 -5.45
N LEU A 97 4.32 -10.26 -6.42
CA LEU A 97 4.49 -10.58 -7.83
C LEU A 97 5.96 -10.85 -8.22
N GLY A 98 6.89 -10.81 -7.25
CA GLY A 98 8.31 -11.03 -7.50
C GLY A 98 9.03 -9.81 -8.12
N GLN A 99 8.39 -8.64 -8.11
CA GLN A 99 8.95 -7.38 -8.61
C GLN A 99 9.76 -6.67 -7.50
N PHE A 100 10.81 -7.35 -7.04
CA PHE A 100 11.55 -6.99 -5.83
C PHE A 100 12.29 -5.66 -5.95
N ASP A 101 12.73 -5.28 -7.12
CA ASP A 101 13.37 -4.00 -7.39
C ASP A 101 12.44 -2.82 -7.10
N LEU A 102 11.19 -2.89 -7.57
CA LEU A 102 10.15 -1.91 -7.24
C LEU A 102 9.83 -1.90 -5.74
N ALA A 103 9.65 -3.08 -5.16
CA ALA A 103 9.28 -3.22 -3.77
C ALA A 103 10.37 -2.66 -2.84
N GLN A 104 11.63 -3.01 -3.05
CA GLN A 104 12.75 -2.56 -2.22
C GLN A 104 12.99 -1.05 -2.36
N LYS A 105 12.94 -0.53 -3.58
CA LYS A 105 13.13 0.90 -3.80
C LYS A 105 11.96 1.72 -3.24
N GLY A 106 10.73 1.22 -3.36
CA GLY A 106 9.57 1.81 -2.71
C GLY A 106 9.70 1.82 -1.18
N MET A 107 10.22 0.75 -0.57
CA MET A 107 10.49 0.73 0.87
C MET A 107 11.59 1.71 1.30
N GLN A 108 12.62 1.93 0.47
CA GLN A 108 13.61 2.99 0.73
C GLN A 108 12.97 4.39 0.75
N TYR A 109 11.99 4.63 -0.12
CA TYR A 109 11.20 5.85 -0.09
C TYR A 109 10.36 5.96 1.19
N LEU A 110 9.62 4.92 1.56
CA LEU A 110 8.80 4.91 2.79
C LEU A 110 9.64 5.13 4.05
N ARG A 111 10.86 4.54 4.10
CA ARG A 111 11.75 4.61 5.26
C ARG A 111 12.08 6.05 5.69
N GLN A 112 12.05 7.01 4.78
CA GLN A 112 12.33 8.43 5.06
C GLN A 112 11.29 9.06 5.99
N PHE A 113 10.10 8.46 6.07
CA PHE A 113 8.96 8.94 6.85
C PHE A 113 8.70 8.09 8.10
N TRP A 114 9.59 7.16 8.40
CA TRP A 114 9.52 6.33 9.59
C TRP A 114 10.28 7.01 10.74
N ASP A 115 9.57 7.20 11.85
CA ASP A 115 10.17 7.68 13.10
C ASP A 115 10.67 6.45 13.91
N SER A 116 11.98 6.29 13.96
CA SER A 116 12.59 5.15 14.66
C SER A 116 12.45 5.20 16.18
N GLU A 117 12.17 6.38 16.78
CA GLU A 117 11.99 6.53 18.23
C GLU A 117 10.59 6.07 18.66
N SER A 118 9.56 6.54 17.97
CA SER A 118 8.18 6.13 18.25
C SER A 118 7.83 4.79 17.63
N GLY A 119 8.40 4.45 16.48
CA GLY A 119 8.07 3.31 15.65
C GLY A 119 6.95 3.56 14.64
N GLY A 120 6.30 4.73 14.66
CA GLY A 120 5.23 5.12 13.75
C GLY A 120 5.72 5.73 12.45
N PHE A 121 4.79 5.94 11.52
CA PHE A 121 5.04 6.69 10.29
C PHE A 121 4.34 8.05 10.35
N TYR A 122 5.01 9.08 9.89
CA TYR A 122 4.41 10.40 9.74
C TYR A 122 3.24 10.34 8.74
N SER A 123 2.13 10.96 9.10
CA SER A 123 0.91 10.99 8.27
C SER A 123 1.03 11.93 7.09
N SER A 124 2.03 12.81 7.08
CA SER A 124 2.32 13.79 6.02
C SER A 124 3.70 13.57 5.45
N ILE A 125 3.86 13.81 4.14
CA ILE A 125 5.17 13.79 3.47
C ILE A 125 5.88 15.15 3.48
N THR A 126 5.20 16.20 3.88
CA THR A 126 5.75 17.57 3.92
C THR A 126 6.04 18.07 5.33
N ASP A 127 5.55 17.38 6.35
CA ASP A 127 5.79 17.66 7.74
C ASP A 127 6.26 16.39 8.45
N ILE A 128 7.57 16.30 8.69
CA ILE A 128 8.28 15.15 9.29
C ILE A 128 9.02 15.57 10.55
N SER A 129 8.35 16.30 11.43
CA SER A 129 8.88 16.73 12.73
C SER A 129 8.38 15.85 13.87
N SER A 130 8.99 15.95 15.04
CA SER A 130 8.58 15.22 16.25
C SER A 130 7.14 15.56 16.71
N THR A 131 6.57 16.67 16.25
CA THR A 131 5.19 17.08 16.52
C THR A 131 4.19 16.62 15.47
N THR A 132 4.65 16.03 14.38
CA THR A 132 3.80 15.58 13.28
C THR A 132 2.96 14.39 13.71
N LYS A 133 1.70 14.42 13.30
CA LYS A 133 0.78 13.32 13.57
C LYS A 133 1.23 12.03 12.90
N GLN A 134 1.12 10.96 13.66
CA GLN A 134 1.21 9.58 13.19
C GLN A 134 -0.16 8.95 13.35
N ASP A 135 -0.69 8.37 12.29
CA ASP A 135 -2.01 7.73 12.32
C ASP A 135 -1.91 6.22 12.09
N LEU A 136 -2.95 5.53 12.50
CA LEU A 136 -3.02 4.08 12.40
C LEU A 136 -3.05 3.60 10.95
N TRP A 137 -3.68 4.34 10.07
CA TRP A 137 -3.87 3.93 8.68
C TRP A 137 -2.56 3.88 7.91
N VAL A 138 -1.80 5.00 7.91
CA VAL A 138 -0.49 5.08 7.27
C VAL A 138 0.49 4.13 7.94
N THR A 139 0.58 4.18 9.27
CA THR A 139 1.55 3.37 10.04
C THR A 139 1.31 1.87 9.82
N SER A 140 0.07 1.39 9.89
CA SER A 140 -0.21 -0.03 9.66
C SER A 140 0.07 -0.48 8.24
N GLY A 141 -0.29 0.33 7.23
CA GLY A 141 -0.01 0.04 5.83
C GLY A 141 1.48 -0.06 5.53
N CYS A 142 2.26 0.92 6.00
CA CYS A 142 3.72 0.92 5.85
C CYS A 142 4.40 -0.20 6.64
N GLY A 143 3.94 -0.50 7.85
CA GLY A 143 4.42 -1.63 8.64
C GLY A 143 4.15 -2.97 7.98
N GLN A 144 2.99 -3.13 7.36
CA GLN A 144 2.67 -4.32 6.59
C GLN A 144 3.58 -4.46 5.35
N ALA A 145 3.83 -3.37 4.63
CA ALA A 145 4.78 -3.37 3.51
C ALA A 145 6.20 -3.74 3.97
N ALA A 146 6.64 -3.20 5.11
CA ALA A 146 7.93 -3.54 5.71
C ALA A 146 8.04 -5.03 6.06
N LEU A 147 6.99 -5.61 6.65
CA LEU A 147 6.95 -7.04 6.98
C LEU A 147 7.06 -7.90 5.71
N TYR A 148 6.31 -7.59 4.65
CA TYR A 148 6.35 -8.34 3.39
C TYR A 148 7.69 -8.25 2.68
N THR A 149 8.40 -7.14 2.82
CA THR A 149 9.68 -6.88 2.13
C THR A 149 10.92 -7.21 2.98
N GLY A 150 10.72 -7.73 4.20
CA GLY A 150 11.80 -8.17 5.09
C GLY A 150 12.49 -7.03 5.88
N HIS A 151 11.91 -5.84 5.93
CA HIS A 151 12.40 -4.72 6.76
C HIS A 151 11.91 -4.89 8.20
N LEU A 152 12.48 -5.88 8.89
CA LEU A 152 12.00 -6.33 10.21
C LEU A 152 12.17 -5.27 11.30
N ASP A 153 13.18 -4.41 11.20
CA ASP A 153 13.39 -3.27 12.10
C ASP A 153 12.17 -2.34 12.10
N ILE A 154 11.69 -1.96 10.93
CA ILE A 154 10.49 -1.14 10.74
C ILE A 154 9.24 -1.89 11.21
N ALA A 155 9.08 -3.15 10.79
CA ALA A 155 7.90 -3.95 11.14
C ALA A 155 7.75 -4.14 12.66
N LEU A 156 8.85 -4.39 13.38
CA LEU A 156 8.86 -4.49 14.84
C LEU A 156 8.60 -3.15 15.52
N GLY A 157 9.17 -2.06 15.02
CA GLY A 157 8.89 -0.70 15.50
C GLY A 157 7.41 -0.36 15.40
N VAL A 158 6.81 -0.60 14.22
CA VAL A 158 5.37 -0.40 13.99
C VAL A 158 4.53 -1.28 14.92
N GLY A 159 4.88 -2.54 15.12
CA GLY A 159 4.19 -3.44 16.05
C GLY A 159 4.21 -2.88 17.48
N THR A 160 5.33 -2.35 17.92
CA THR A 160 5.48 -1.71 19.24
C THR A 160 4.64 -0.43 19.34
N TRP A 161 4.65 0.41 18.29
CA TRP A 161 3.83 1.62 18.22
C TRP A 161 2.32 1.29 18.30
N MET A 162 1.87 0.31 17.54
CA MET A 162 0.47 -0.15 17.57
C MET A 162 0.07 -0.69 18.95
N LYS A 163 0.94 -1.47 19.60
CA LYS A 163 0.69 -1.96 20.96
C LYS A 163 0.51 -0.80 21.95
N ARG A 164 1.37 0.21 21.92
CA ARG A 164 1.22 1.42 22.76
C ARG A 164 -0.10 2.13 22.50
N LEU A 165 -0.48 2.27 21.22
CA LEU A 165 -1.75 2.91 20.85
C LEU A 165 -2.95 2.14 21.41
N MET A 166 -2.91 0.80 21.38
CA MET A 166 -3.96 -0.04 21.97
C MET A 166 -4.03 0.13 23.50
N GLU A 167 -2.89 0.15 24.18
CA GLU A 167 -2.80 0.31 25.64
C GLU A 167 -3.36 1.67 26.10
N LEU A 168 -3.26 2.70 25.26
CA LEU A 168 -3.83 4.04 25.52
C LEU A 168 -5.35 4.11 25.32
N GLN A 169 -5.99 3.07 24.75
CA GLN A 169 -7.44 3.08 24.54
C GLN A 169 -8.17 2.92 25.88
N PRO A 170 -9.24 3.71 26.12
CA PRO A 170 -10.10 3.50 27.28
C PRO A 170 -10.67 2.08 27.26
N ASN A 171 -10.67 1.41 28.41
CA ASN A 171 -11.18 0.05 28.59
C ASN A 171 -10.40 -1.04 27.80
N TYR A 172 -9.12 -0.79 27.43
CA TYR A 172 -8.25 -1.89 27.02
C TYR A 172 -8.12 -2.91 28.18
N PRO A 173 -8.18 -4.24 27.94
CA PRO A 173 -8.27 -4.92 26.64
C PRO A 173 -9.69 -5.23 26.14
N GLN A 174 -10.74 -4.76 26.81
CA GLN A 174 -12.13 -5.19 26.56
C GLN A 174 -12.76 -4.57 25.29
N LYS A 175 -12.09 -3.64 24.63
CA LYS A 175 -12.60 -2.91 23.46
C LYS A 175 -12.00 -3.35 22.13
N LEU A 176 -11.63 -4.58 22.00
CA LEU A 176 -11.27 -5.12 20.70
C LEU A 176 -12.41 -5.89 20.07
#